data_3144870f1b78fb6db5c76eaa6a931a8c
#
_entry.id   3144870f1b78fb6db5c76eaa6a931a8c
#
_cell.length_a   1.000
_cell.length_b   1.000
_cell.length_c   1.000
_cell.angle_alpha   90.00
_cell.angle_beta   90.00
_cell.angle_gamma   90.00
#
_symmetry.space_group_name_H-M   'P 1'
#
loop_
_entity.id
_entity.type
_entity.pdbx_description
1 polymer ?
#
loop_
_entity_poly.entity_id
_entity_poly.type
_entity_poly.pdbx_seq_one_letter_code
_entity_poly.pdbx_strand_id
1 'polypeptide(L)'
;QSNSGDYAGTIMQDGVGNIMPEDIESISILKDASAAAIYGARAANGVIVITTKKEKRKKTQVNYSGTYECGIAPRNRLDFMNSAEKLSYERSIVDHFGLNYAYLTGRGGYMYKRSVNGYLTPANYEREVQRLANINTDWFDVLFRTAQSHSHNISLRGGTGELTYYTSVNYQEKNGILISNKYQSAGVLMKLDYRPVQNLIVALNVAANSRKNRDNA
;
A
#
# COMPACT_ATOMS: atom_id res chain seq x y z
N GLN A 1 9.09 7.11 -15.58
CA GLN A 1 10.27 6.54 -14.90
C GLN A 1 10.24 6.99 -13.45
N SER A 2 9.65 6.25 -12.58
CA SER A 2 9.87 6.40 -11.15
C SER A 2 10.43 5.09 -10.66
N ASN A 3 11.73 5.07 -10.49
CA ASN A 3 12.47 4.03 -9.80
C ASN A 3 12.24 4.29 -8.30
N SER A 4 11.09 3.90 -7.78
CA SER A 4 10.87 3.89 -6.34
C SER A 4 11.31 2.52 -5.85
N GLY A 5 12.45 2.51 -5.16
CA GLY A 5 12.91 1.34 -4.43
C GLY A 5 11.82 0.83 -3.49
N ASP A 6 11.75 -0.48 -3.36
CA ASP A 6 10.87 -1.19 -2.42
C ASP A 6 11.13 -0.73 -0.99
N TYR A 7 10.40 0.29 -0.55
CA TYR A 7 10.33 0.60 0.86
C TYR A 7 9.20 -0.24 1.46
N ALA A 8 9.54 -1.04 2.44
CA ALA A 8 8.58 -1.83 3.21
C ALA A 8 7.43 -0.92 3.67
N GLY A 9 6.24 -1.15 3.14
CA GLY A 9 5.03 -0.38 3.48
C GLY A 9 4.38 0.40 2.35
N THR A 10 5.05 0.53 1.19
CA THR A 10 4.43 1.16 0.03
C THR A 10 3.50 0.16 -0.67
N ILE A 11 2.24 0.52 -0.85
CA ILE A 11 1.32 -0.27 -1.66
C ILE A 11 1.69 -0.03 -3.12
N MET A 12 2.36 -1.00 -3.74
CA MET A 12 2.68 -0.93 -5.16
C MET A 12 1.40 -0.95 -5.97
N GLN A 13 1.22 0.04 -6.81
CA GLN A 13 0.15 0.05 -7.80
C GLN A 13 0.62 -0.82 -8.97
N ASP A 14 -0.04 -1.97 -9.18
CA ASP A 14 0.28 -2.86 -10.29
C ASP A 14 0.23 -2.10 -11.61
N GLY A 15 1.35 -2.08 -12.33
CA GLY A 15 1.50 -1.41 -13.63
C GLY A 15 0.66 -2.04 -14.77
N VAL A 16 -0.08 -3.10 -14.46
CA VAL A 16 -0.88 -3.89 -15.41
C VAL A 16 -2.28 -3.31 -15.66
N GLY A 17 -2.55 -2.11 -15.19
CA GLY A 17 -3.82 -1.44 -15.49
C GLY A 17 -5.01 -2.00 -14.69
N ASN A 18 -6.12 -2.29 -15.39
CA ASN A 18 -7.40 -2.64 -14.77
C ASN A 18 -7.68 -4.16 -14.74
N ILE A 19 -6.66 -5.00 -14.95
CA ILE A 19 -6.79 -6.46 -15.01
C ILE A 19 -6.34 -7.05 -13.68
N MET A 20 -7.19 -7.84 -13.06
CA MET A 20 -6.82 -8.57 -11.87
C MET A 20 -5.95 -9.79 -12.20
N PRO A 21 -4.95 -10.13 -11.38
CA PRO A 21 -4.10 -11.29 -11.61
C PRO A 21 -4.88 -12.59 -11.83
N GLU A 22 -6.00 -12.74 -11.13
CA GLU A 22 -6.88 -13.91 -11.22
C GLU A 22 -7.56 -14.06 -12.59
N ASP A 23 -7.71 -12.98 -13.34
CA ASP A 23 -8.28 -12.96 -14.69
C ASP A 23 -7.23 -13.18 -15.78
N ILE A 24 -5.96 -13.26 -15.44
CA ILE A 24 -4.85 -13.47 -16.38
C ILE A 24 -4.71 -14.96 -16.69
N GLU A 25 -4.62 -15.31 -17.97
CA GLU A 25 -4.28 -16.64 -18.45
C GLU A 25 -2.79 -16.77 -18.70
N SER A 26 -2.18 -15.76 -19.34
CA SER A 26 -0.75 -15.75 -19.64
C SER A 26 -0.20 -14.35 -19.78
N ILE A 27 1.08 -14.20 -19.50
CA ILE A 27 1.85 -12.98 -19.72
C ILE A 27 3.02 -13.35 -20.64
N SER A 28 3.14 -12.65 -21.77
CA SER A 28 4.24 -12.81 -22.71
C SER A 28 5.03 -11.50 -22.83
N ILE A 29 6.33 -11.57 -22.66
CA ILE A 29 7.22 -10.41 -22.77
C ILE A 29 7.96 -10.53 -24.12
N LEU A 30 7.65 -9.62 -25.04
CA LEU A 30 8.25 -9.54 -26.36
C LEU A 30 9.36 -8.47 -26.33
N LYS A 31 10.61 -8.88 -26.49
CA LYS A 31 11.78 -7.99 -26.46
C LYS A 31 12.44 -7.81 -27.83
N ASP A 32 11.97 -8.53 -28.84
CA ASP A 32 12.59 -8.57 -30.15
C ASP A 32 12.07 -7.48 -31.11
N ALA A 33 12.86 -7.16 -32.13
CA ALA A 33 12.49 -6.21 -33.18
C ALA A 33 11.18 -6.57 -33.90
N SER A 34 10.80 -7.86 -33.94
CA SER A 34 9.52 -8.34 -34.46
C SER A 34 8.30 -7.80 -33.70
N ALA A 35 8.46 -7.56 -32.39
CA ALA A 35 7.41 -6.95 -31.59
C ALA A 35 7.20 -5.48 -31.96
N ALA A 36 8.27 -4.75 -32.26
CA ALA A 36 8.21 -3.37 -32.72
C ALA A 36 7.50 -3.24 -34.08
N ALA A 37 7.64 -4.23 -34.95
CA ALA A 37 6.96 -4.25 -36.24
C ALA A 37 5.43 -4.37 -36.11
N ILE A 38 4.94 -5.11 -35.10
CA ILE A 38 3.50 -5.29 -34.89
C ILE A 38 2.87 -4.14 -34.10
N TYR A 39 3.59 -3.61 -33.10
CA TYR A 39 3.06 -2.62 -32.14
C TYR A 39 3.59 -1.19 -32.35
N GLY A 40 4.42 -0.98 -33.39
CA GLY A 40 4.93 0.33 -33.79
C GLY A 40 6.03 0.88 -32.88
N ALA A 41 6.37 2.15 -33.04
CA ALA A 41 7.50 2.82 -32.37
C ALA A 41 7.41 2.80 -30.82
N ARG A 42 6.23 2.64 -30.24
CA ARG A 42 6.04 2.53 -28.80
C ARG A 42 6.58 1.21 -28.20
N ALA A 43 6.85 0.22 -29.07
CA ALA A 43 7.38 -1.07 -28.66
C ALA A 43 8.93 -1.13 -28.61
N ALA A 44 9.63 -0.01 -28.81
CA ALA A 44 11.09 0.06 -28.83
C ALA A 44 11.76 -0.50 -27.55
N ASN A 45 11.09 -0.39 -26.40
CA ASN A 45 11.56 -0.91 -25.11
C ASN A 45 10.99 -2.30 -24.75
N GLY A 46 10.30 -2.96 -25.70
CA GLY A 46 9.59 -4.22 -25.49
C GLY A 46 8.09 -4.06 -25.26
N VAL A 47 7.38 -5.17 -25.39
CA VAL A 47 5.93 -5.25 -25.23
C VAL A 47 5.59 -6.33 -24.22
N ILE A 48 4.71 -6.03 -23.28
CA ILE A 48 4.12 -7.01 -22.37
C ILE A 48 2.70 -7.31 -22.90
N VAL A 49 2.52 -8.52 -23.40
CA VAL A 49 1.21 -9.01 -23.87
C VAL A 49 0.54 -9.79 -22.76
N ILE A 50 -0.60 -9.29 -22.29
CA ILE A 50 -1.39 -9.93 -21.26
C ILE A 50 -2.61 -10.57 -21.91
N THR A 51 -2.69 -11.88 -21.83
CA THR A 51 -3.84 -12.65 -22.27
C THR A 51 -4.71 -12.96 -21.06
N THR A 52 -5.93 -12.46 -21.09
CA THR A 52 -6.92 -12.76 -20.04
C THR A 52 -7.62 -14.08 -20.34
N LYS A 53 -8.05 -14.75 -19.27
CA LYS A 53 -8.81 -16.01 -19.36
C LYS A 53 -9.95 -15.88 -20.35
N LYS A 54 -10.06 -16.87 -21.22
CA LYS A 54 -11.12 -17.01 -22.21
C LYS A 54 -12.11 -18.08 -21.78
N GLU A 55 -13.30 -17.95 -22.31
CA GLU A 55 -14.33 -18.98 -22.20
C GLU A 55 -13.90 -20.26 -22.90
N LYS A 56 -14.31 -21.38 -22.33
CA LYS A 56 -14.18 -22.71 -22.98
C LYS A 56 -15.56 -23.31 -23.22
N ARG A 57 -15.78 -23.94 -24.35
CA ARG A 57 -17.00 -24.68 -24.67
C ARG A 57 -17.14 -25.87 -23.70
N LYS A 58 -17.67 -25.64 -22.50
CA LYS A 58 -17.84 -26.60 -21.42
C LYS A 58 -19.06 -26.25 -20.59
N LYS A 59 -19.49 -27.18 -19.75
CA LYS A 59 -20.48 -26.92 -18.70
C LYS A 59 -20.08 -25.71 -17.89
N THR A 60 -21.05 -24.93 -17.51
CA THR A 60 -20.87 -23.78 -16.62
C THR A 60 -20.05 -24.13 -15.39
N GLN A 61 -19.02 -23.34 -15.12
CA GLN A 61 -18.16 -23.49 -13.95
C GLN A 61 -18.12 -22.18 -13.20
N VAL A 62 -18.31 -22.27 -11.89
CA VAL A 62 -18.13 -21.17 -10.95
C VAL A 62 -16.83 -21.42 -10.21
N ASN A 63 -15.99 -20.40 -10.15
CA ASN A 63 -14.77 -20.45 -9.36
C ASN A 63 -14.77 -19.28 -8.39
N TYR A 64 -14.38 -19.56 -7.15
CA TYR A 64 -14.11 -18.57 -6.13
C TYR A 64 -12.64 -18.66 -5.70
N SER A 65 -11.99 -17.52 -5.59
CA SER A 65 -10.65 -17.37 -5.04
C SER A 65 -10.67 -16.30 -3.98
N GLY A 66 -10.20 -16.62 -2.81
CA GLY A 66 -10.05 -15.68 -1.69
C GLY A 66 -8.63 -15.73 -1.16
N THR A 67 -8.01 -14.55 -0.95
CA THR A 67 -6.69 -14.41 -0.34
C THR A 67 -6.78 -13.50 0.86
N TYR A 68 -6.12 -13.89 1.93
CA TYR A 68 -5.94 -13.09 3.14
C TYR A 68 -4.45 -12.96 3.44
N GLU A 69 -4.00 -11.74 3.62
CA GLU A 69 -2.60 -11.40 3.89
C GLU A 69 -2.51 -10.65 5.23
N CYS A 70 -1.53 -11.00 6.04
CA CYS A 70 -1.24 -10.34 7.29
C CYS A 70 0.20 -9.83 7.30
N GLY A 71 0.38 -8.52 7.32
CA GLY A 71 1.67 -7.85 7.45
C GLY A 71 1.91 -7.49 8.91
N ILE A 72 2.99 -8.00 9.50
CA ILE A 72 3.32 -7.73 10.90
C ILE A 72 3.98 -6.36 11.00
N ALA A 73 3.54 -5.53 11.95
CA ALA A 73 4.18 -4.26 12.26
C ALA A 73 5.65 -4.47 12.69
N PRO A 74 6.57 -3.60 12.26
CA PRO A 74 7.95 -3.65 12.74
C PRO A 74 7.97 -3.42 14.25
N ARG A 75 8.73 -4.24 14.96
CA ARG A 75 8.95 -4.05 16.39
C ARG A 75 10.12 -3.10 16.62
N ASN A 76 9.93 -2.17 17.52
CA ASN A 76 11.05 -1.39 18.03
C ASN A 76 12.02 -2.34 18.80
N ARG A 77 13.26 -2.43 18.33
CA ARG A 77 14.33 -3.18 18.97
C ARG A 77 15.42 -2.28 19.55
N LEU A 78 15.23 -0.96 19.41
CA LEU A 78 16.16 0.02 19.92
C LEU A 78 15.75 0.39 21.35
N ASP A 79 16.72 0.50 22.20
CA ASP A 79 16.53 0.98 23.57
C ASP A 79 16.53 2.52 23.52
N PHE A 80 15.35 3.09 23.35
CA PHE A 80 15.16 4.53 23.36
C PHE A 80 14.97 5.04 24.78
N MET A 81 15.54 6.19 25.07
CA MET A 81 15.25 6.90 26.32
C MET A 81 13.74 7.12 26.45
N ASN A 82 13.20 6.81 27.61
CA ASN A 82 11.87 7.23 27.99
C ASN A 82 11.85 8.77 28.24
N SER A 83 10.67 9.34 28.41
CA SER A 83 10.54 10.79 28.57
C SER A 83 11.24 11.34 29.81
N ALA A 84 11.25 10.59 30.90
CA ALA A 84 11.96 10.98 32.13
C ALA A 84 13.47 10.98 31.92
N GLU A 85 14.00 9.94 31.31
CA GLU A 85 15.43 9.83 30.98
C GLU A 85 15.87 10.93 30.01
N LYS A 86 15.07 11.21 28.98
CA LYS A 86 15.34 12.28 28.02
C LYS A 86 15.36 13.64 28.70
N LEU A 87 14.39 13.95 29.55
CA LEU A 87 14.36 15.23 30.28
C LEU A 87 15.56 15.38 31.23
N SER A 88 15.96 14.32 31.89
CA SER A 88 17.17 14.27 32.74
C SER A 88 18.43 14.51 31.91
N TYR A 89 18.53 13.83 30.76
CA TYR A 89 19.66 13.99 29.84
C TYR A 89 19.73 15.43 29.27
N GLU A 90 18.63 16.01 28.85
CA GLU A 90 18.57 17.38 28.37
C GLU A 90 19.03 18.40 29.45
N ARG A 91 18.66 18.16 30.70
CA ARG A 91 19.13 18.96 31.84
C ARG A 91 20.62 18.79 32.04
N SER A 92 21.15 17.59 32.03
CA SER A 92 22.59 17.33 32.24
C SER A 92 23.44 17.96 31.14
N ILE A 93 22.98 18.07 29.91
CA ILE A 93 23.66 18.78 28.84
C ILE A 93 23.77 20.30 29.21
N VAL A 94 22.69 20.87 29.67
CA VAL A 94 22.66 22.29 30.02
C VAL A 94 23.56 22.57 31.26
N ASP A 95 23.55 21.68 32.24
CA ASP A 95 24.40 21.77 33.42
C ASP A 95 25.89 21.67 33.06
N HIS A 96 26.22 20.82 32.07
CA HIS A 96 27.62 20.60 31.67
C HIS A 96 28.14 21.67 30.69
N PHE A 97 27.35 22.02 29.67
CA PHE A 97 27.80 22.95 28.60
C PHE A 97 27.31 24.38 28.78
N GLY A 98 26.42 24.63 29.71
CA GLY A 98 25.87 25.95 30.02
C GLY A 98 24.54 26.28 29.36
N LEU A 99 23.89 27.32 29.86
CA LEU A 99 22.53 27.74 29.49
C LEU A 99 22.35 28.10 28.00
N ASN A 100 23.45 28.42 27.32
CA ASN A 100 23.39 28.73 25.88
C ASN A 100 23.05 27.51 25.02
N TYR A 101 23.26 26.33 25.53
CA TYR A 101 22.93 25.07 24.81
C TYR A 101 21.50 24.58 25.05
N ALA A 102 20.76 25.22 25.95
CA ALA A 102 19.43 24.80 26.35
C ALA A 102 18.42 24.69 25.16
N TYR A 103 18.53 25.55 24.17
CA TYR A 103 17.66 25.53 23.00
C TYR A 103 18.02 24.42 21.98
N LEU A 104 19.22 23.84 22.07
CA LEU A 104 19.67 22.75 21.24
C LEU A 104 19.22 21.37 21.79
N THR A 105 18.85 21.32 23.07
CA THR A 105 18.54 20.05 23.74
C THR A 105 17.08 19.63 23.61
N GLY A 106 16.17 20.57 23.44
CA GLY A 106 14.73 20.31 23.37
C GLY A 106 13.94 21.04 24.47
N ARG A 107 12.73 20.58 24.74
CA ARG A 107 11.78 21.25 25.63
C ARG A 107 12.25 21.28 27.10
N GLY A 108 12.84 20.16 27.54
CA GLY A 108 13.32 20.03 28.94
C GLY A 108 14.43 21.03 29.27
N GLY A 109 15.47 21.08 28.44
CA GLY A 109 16.57 22.02 28.61
C GLY A 109 16.14 23.50 28.44
N TYR A 110 15.24 23.77 27.50
CA TYR A 110 14.68 25.11 27.34
C TYR A 110 13.89 25.58 28.56
N MET A 111 13.05 24.72 29.14
CA MET A 111 12.30 25.02 30.36
C MET A 111 13.24 25.19 31.56
N TYR A 112 14.31 24.39 31.66
CA TYR A 112 15.32 24.51 32.68
C TYR A 112 16.00 25.88 32.61
N LYS A 113 16.43 26.32 31.43
CA LYS A 113 16.97 27.67 31.21
C LYS A 113 16.01 28.77 31.66
N ARG A 114 14.72 28.62 31.34
CA ARG A 114 13.71 29.61 31.79
C ARG A 114 13.55 29.64 33.30
N SER A 115 13.68 28.51 33.97
CA SER A 115 13.62 28.42 35.42
C SER A 115 14.83 29.11 36.05
N VAL A 116 16.03 28.83 35.55
CA VAL A 116 17.28 29.48 36.07
C VAL A 116 17.24 30.98 35.85
N ASN A 117 16.71 31.46 34.74
CA ASN A 117 16.60 32.89 34.42
C ASN A 117 15.40 33.61 35.10
N GLY A 118 14.67 32.90 35.96
CA GLY A 118 13.51 33.46 36.69
C GLY A 118 12.23 33.64 35.88
N TYR A 119 12.18 33.23 34.61
CA TYR A 119 10.96 33.27 33.77
C TYR A 119 9.96 32.16 34.09
N LEU A 120 10.36 31.15 34.82
CA LEU A 120 9.55 30.05 35.27
C LEU A 120 9.90 29.74 36.71
N THR A 121 8.91 29.70 37.61
CA THR A 121 9.18 29.36 39.01
C THR A 121 9.65 27.90 39.12
N PRO A 122 10.56 27.57 40.08
CA PRO A 122 11.02 26.21 40.28
C PRO A 122 9.85 25.18 40.43
N ALA A 123 8.82 25.57 41.19
CA ALA A 123 7.65 24.71 41.38
C ALA A 123 6.88 24.44 40.09
N ASN A 124 6.77 25.42 39.19
CA ASN A 124 6.14 25.25 37.90
C ASN A 124 7.03 24.43 36.94
N TYR A 125 8.35 24.61 37.03
CA TYR A 125 9.30 23.80 36.29
C TYR A 125 9.15 22.30 36.66
N GLU A 126 9.24 21.97 37.95
CA GLU A 126 9.12 20.59 38.42
C GLU A 126 7.76 19.94 38.02
N ARG A 127 6.68 20.71 38.16
CA ARG A 127 5.34 20.22 37.72
C ARG A 127 5.29 19.89 36.24
N GLU A 128 5.87 20.73 35.40
CA GLU A 128 5.93 20.48 33.94
C GLU A 128 6.86 19.32 33.59
N VAL A 129 7.99 19.21 34.27
CA VAL A 129 8.90 18.05 34.11
C VAL A 129 8.15 16.75 34.46
N GLN A 130 7.47 16.69 35.60
CA GLN A 130 6.69 15.51 36.00
C GLN A 130 5.58 15.19 35.00
N ARG A 131 4.87 16.22 34.51
CA ARG A 131 3.84 16.06 33.50
C ARG A 131 4.39 15.47 32.21
N LEU A 132 5.51 15.96 31.73
CA LEU A 132 6.16 15.48 30.50
C LEU A 132 6.79 14.10 30.68
N ALA A 133 7.36 13.82 31.86
CA ALA A 133 7.96 12.52 32.18
C ALA A 133 6.96 11.35 32.11
N ASN A 134 5.68 11.65 32.37
CA ASN A 134 4.61 10.65 32.30
C ASN A 134 4.05 10.44 30.88
N ILE A 135 4.48 11.24 29.88
CA ILE A 135 4.05 11.12 28.49
C ILE A 135 5.07 10.28 27.74
N ASN A 136 4.87 8.97 27.69
CA ASN A 136 5.69 8.06 26.91
C ASN A 136 4.89 7.61 25.67
N THR A 137 5.20 8.20 24.54
CA THR A 137 4.57 7.85 23.27
C THR A 137 5.43 6.83 22.54
N ASP A 138 4.88 5.63 22.31
CA ASP A 138 5.50 4.69 21.38
C ASP A 138 5.17 5.12 19.95
N TRP A 139 6.17 5.72 19.28
CA TRP A 139 6.03 6.19 17.91
C TRP A 139 5.86 5.05 16.90
N PHE A 140 6.29 3.85 17.23
CA PHE A 140 6.04 2.69 16.38
C PHE A 140 4.56 2.35 16.38
N ASP A 141 3.91 2.33 17.53
CA ASP A 141 2.46 2.08 17.62
C ASP A 141 1.62 3.21 17.00
N VAL A 142 2.14 4.45 17.02
CA VAL A 142 1.48 5.59 16.38
C VAL A 142 1.57 5.54 14.85
N LEU A 143 2.68 5.06 14.30
CA LEU A 143 2.95 5.07 12.85
C LEU A 143 2.62 3.75 12.17
N PHE A 144 2.77 2.64 12.86
CA PHE A 144 2.66 1.31 12.28
C PHE A 144 1.49 0.53 12.88
N ARG A 145 0.98 -0.38 12.11
CA ARG A 145 -0.03 -1.34 12.53
C ARG A 145 0.23 -2.71 11.91
N THR A 146 -0.33 -3.75 12.49
CA THR A 146 -0.50 -5.02 11.79
C THR A 146 -1.45 -4.80 10.62
N ALA A 147 -0.94 -4.97 9.41
CA ALA A 147 -1.70 -4.80 8.19
C ALA A 147 -2.52 -6.07 7.91
N GLN A 148 -3.80 -5.90 7.65
CA GLN A 148 -4.69 -6.99 7.22
C GLN A 148 -5.23 -6.63 5.85
N SER A 149 -5.01 -7.50 4.89
CA SER A 149 -5.44 -7.32 3.51
C SER A 149 -6.22 -8.54 3.06
N HIS A 150 -7.20 -8.34 2.22
CA HIS A 150 -7.99 -9.44 1.67
C HIS A 150 -8.39 -9.15 0.22
N SER A 151 -8.51 -10.21 -0.55
CA SER A 151 -9.05 -10.15 -1.90
C SER A 151 -10.02 -11.30 -2.14
N HIS A 152 -11.03 -11.03 -2.94
CA HIS A 152 -12.06 -11.97 -3.32
C HIS A 152 -12.31 -11.87 -4.83
N ASN A 153 -12.30 -12.98 -5.51
CA ASN A 153 -12.65 -13.08 -6.92
C ASN A 153 -13.68 -14.19 -7.12
N ILE A 154 -14.78 -13.87 -7.76
CA ILE A 154 -15.77 -14.84 -8.21
C ILE A 154 -15.80 -14.80 -9.73
N SER A 155 -15.62 -15.93 -10.37
CA SER A 155 -15.71 -16.03 -11.82
C SER A 155 -16.64 -17.12 -12.27
N LEU A 156 -17.38 -16.82 -13.32
CA LEU A 156 -18.32 -17.70 -14.01
C LEU A 156 -17.84 -17.86 -15.45
N ARG A 157 -17.68 -19.08 -15.91
CA ARG A 157 -17.34 -19.38 -17.31
C ARG A 157 -18.10 -20.58 -17.82
N GLY A 158 -18.44 -20.54 -19.09
CA GLY A 158 -19.12 -21.66 -19.72
C GLY A 158 -19.48 -21.34 -21.15
N GLY A 159 -20.23 -22.26 -21.77
CA GLY A 159 -20.73 -22.01 -23.10
C GLY A 159 -21.13 -23.26 -23.85
N THR A 160 -21.93 -23.05 -24.88
CA THR A 160 -22.37 -24.01 -25.87
C THR A 160 -21.55 -23.90 -27.16
N GLY A 161 -21.96 -24.56 -28.22
CA GLY A 161 -21.35 -24.43 -29.54
C GLY A 161 -21.43 -23.03 -30.11
N GLU A 162 -22.50 -22.30 -29.78
CA GLU A 162 -22.83 -20.99 -30.34
C GLU A 162 -22.50 -19.82 -29.40
N LEU A 163 -22.65 -20.01 -28.11
CA LEU A 163 -22.46 -18.96 -27.12
C LEU A 163 -21.42 -19.37 -26.09
N THR A 164 -20.39 -18.57 -25.90
CA THR A 164 -19.40 -18.73 -24.81
C THR A 164 -19.29 -17.46 -23.99
N TYR A 165 -19.12 -17.60 -22.69
CA TYR A 165 -19.06 -16.47 -21.77
C TYR A 165 -18.04 -16.67 -20.66
N TYR A 166 -17.48 -15.56 -20.23
CA TYR A 166 -16.66 -15.41 -19.03
C TYR A 166 -17.08 -14.13 -18.31
N THR A 167 -17.36 -14.25 -17.03
CA THR A 167 -17.64 -13.08 -16.17
C THR A 167 -16.89 -13.24 -14.88
N SER A 168 -16.25 -12.18 -14.42
CA SER A 168 -15.64 -12.14 -13.09
C SER A 168 -16.01 -10.87 -12.36
N VAL A 169 -16.12 -10.98 -11.04
CA VAL A 169 -16.28 -9.88 -10.10
C VAL A 169 -15.17 -10.03 -9.07
N ASN A 170 -14.46 -8.95 -8.84
CA ASN A 170 -13.36 -8.94 -7.90
C ASN A 170 -13.49 -7.75 -6.92
N TYR A 171 -13.03 -7.99 -5.72
CA TYR A 171 -12.87 -6.97 -4.69
C TYR A 171 -11.54 -7.21 -3.96
N GLN A 172 -10.81 -6.13 -3.72
CA GLN A 172 -9.56 -6.16 -2.99
C GLN A 172 -9.48 -4.98 -2.04
N GLU A 173 -9.09 -5.27 -0.79
CA GLU A 173 -8.70 -4.26 0.18
C GLU A 173 -7.29 -4.59 0.67
N LYS A 174 -6.36 -3.67 0.48
CA LYS A 174 -5.00 -3.75 1.00
C LYS A 174 -4.78 -2.64 2.02
N ASN A 175 -4.38 -3.03 3.21
CA ASN A 175 -3.96 -2.10 4.24
C ASN A 175 -2.44 -2.19 4.38
N GLY A 176 -1.76 -1.05 4.34
CA GLY A 176 -0.33 -0.97 4.59
C GLY A 176 0.02 -1.10 6.07
N ILE A 177 1.27 -1.43 6.35
CA ILE A 177 1.85 -1.43 7.70
C ILE A 177 1.84 -0.01 8.28
N LEU A 178 2.03 1.02 7.46
CA LEU A 178 1.78 2.41 7.86
C LEU A 178 0.27 2.64 7.97
N ILE A 179 -0.17 3.26 9.07
CA ILE A 179 -1.60 3.42 9.40
C ILE A 179 -2.36 4.18 8.32
N SER A 180 -1.70 5.10 7.62
CA SER A 180 -2.31 5.93 6.58
C SER A 180 -2.53 5.22 5.25
N ASN A 181 -1.80 4.15 4.96
CA ASN A 181 -1.82 3.50 3.66
C ASN A 181 -3.01 2.54 3.55
N LYS A 182 -3.92 2.84 2.62
CA LYS A 182 -5.06 1.98 2.32
C LYS A 182 -5.37 2.01 0.82
N TYR A 183 -5.53 0.83 0.24
CA TYR A 183 -5.93 0.63 -1.14
C TYR A 183 -7.20 -0.22 -1.21
N GLN A 184 -8.17 0.22 -1.99
CA GLN A 184 -9.39 -0.52 -2.27
C GLN A 184 -9.62 -0.57 -3.78
N SER A 185 -10.01 -1.71 -4.29
CA SER A 185 -10.35 -1.88 -5.69
C SER A 185 -11.53 -2.83 -5.83
N ALA A 186 -12.45 -2.48 -6.71
CA ALA A 186 -13.54 -3.34 -7.12
C ALA A 186 -13.65 -3.33 -8.64
N GLY A 187 -13.83 -4.49 -9.24
CA GLY A 187 -13.87 -4.60 -10.69
C GLY A 187 -14.82 -5.67 -11.20
N VAL A 188 -15.25 -5.50 -12.42
CA VAL A 188 -16.06 -6.45 -13.18
C VAL A 188 -15.46 -6.61 -14.55
N LEU A 189 -15.32 -7.86 -14.99
CA LEU A 189 -14.95 -8.22 -16.35
C LEU A 189 -16.01 -9.14 -16.92
N MET A 190 -16.52 -8.84 -18.10
CA MET A 190 -17.47 -9.66 -18.83
C MET A 190 -16.99 -9.82 -20.26
N LYS A 191 -16.95 -11.05 -20.73
CA LYS A 191 -16.66 -11.43 -22.10
C LYS A 191 -17.73 -12.37 -22.60
N LEU A 192 -18.21 -12.14 -23.79
CA LEU A 192 -19.24 -12.94 -24.42
C LEU A 192 -18.93 -13.02 -25.91
N ASP A 193 -18.81 -14.26 -26.41
CA ASP A 193 -18.65 -14.55 -27.84
C ASP A 193 -19.85 -15.33 -28.31
N TYR A 194 -20.58 -14.76 -29.26
CA TYR A 194 -21.74 -15.37 -29.89
C TYR A 194 -21.45 -15.70 -31.37
N ARG A 195 -21.69 -16.92 -31.77
CA ARG A 195 -21.45 -17.44 -33.12
C ARG A 195 -22.76 -17.95 -33.74
N PRO A 196 -23.59 -17.06 -34.28
CA PRO A 196 -24.87 -17.43 -34.89
C PRO A 196 -24.71 -18.32 -36.12
N VAL A 197 -23.61 -18.15 -36.85
CA VAL A 197 -23.22 -18.97 -38.02
C VAL A 197 -21.71 -19.21 -38.04
N GLN A 198 -21.24 -20.19 -38.82
CA GLN A 198 -19.83 -20.60 -38.79
C GLN A 198 -18.84 -19.48 -39.06
N ASN A 199 -19.20 -18.48 -39.87
CA ASN A 199 -18.30 -17.41 -40.31
C ASN A 199 -18.56 -16.07 -39.62
N LEU A 200 -19.44 -16.01 -38.62
CA LEU A 200 -19.74 -14.77 -37.91
C LEU A 200 -19.50 -14.94 -36.39
N ILE A 201 -18.69 -14.05 -35.84
CA ILE A 201 -18.46 -13.96 -34.39
C ILE A 201 -18.84 -12.56 -33.93
N VAL A 202 -19.78 -12.49 -33.00
CA VAL A 202 -20.13 -11.26 -32.31
C VAL A 202 -19.50 -11.33 -30.91
N ALA A 203 -18.50 -10.48 -30.65
CA ALA A 203 -17.79 -10.44 -29.38
C ALA A 203 -18.18 -9.18 -28.58
N LEU A 204 -18.57 -9.37 -27.33
CA LEU A 204 -18.79 -8.29 -26.35
C LEU A 204 -17.77 -8.41 -25.22
N ASN A 205 -17.00 -7.36 -25.02
CA ASN A 205 -16.05 -7.28 -23.91
C ASN A 205 -16.35 -6.01 -23.10
N VAL A 206 -16.68 -6.20 -21.83
CA VAL A 206 -16.95 -5.09 -20.88
C VAL A 206 -16.02 -5.25 -19.70
N ALA A 207 -15.29 -4.20 -19.37
CA ALA A 207 -14.47 -4.14 -18.17
C ALA A 207 -14.75 -2.81 -17.46
N ALA A 208 -15.04 -2.89 -16.15
CA ALA A 208 -15.20 -1.74 -15.29
C ALA A 208 -14.37 -1.96 -14.01
N ASN A 209 -13.69 -0.92 -13.57
CA ASN A 209 -12.89 -0.96 -12.36
C ASN A 209 -13.01 0.37 -11.61
N SER A 210 -13.18 0.31 -10.31
CA SER A 210 -13.13 1.44 -9.39
C SER A 210 -11.99 1.25 -8.41
N ARG A 211 -11.19 2.28 -8.22
CA ARG A 211 -10.03 2.25 -7.31
C ARG A 211 -10.07 3.45 -6.39
N LYS A 212 -9.73 3.20 -5.14
CA LYS A 212 -9.53 4.24 -4.14
C LYS A 212 -8.20 3.99 -3.45
N ASN A 213 -7.30 4.95 -3.57
CA ASN A 213 -6.03 4.96 -2.87
C ASN A 213 -6.05 6.07 -1.81
N ARG A 214 -5.50 5.77 -0.64
CA ARG A 214 -5.28 6.73 0.43
C ARG A 214 -3.84 6.57 0.88
N ASP A 215 -3.00 7.48 0.41
CA ASP A 215 -1.62 7.61 0.83
C ASP A 215 -1.49 8.98 1.54
N ASN A 216 -0.76 9.03 2.64
CA ASN A 216 -0.32 10.33 3.14
C ASN A 216 0.97 10.67 2.39
N ALA A 217 0.90 11.72 1.58
CA ALA A 217 2.07 12.40 1.05
C ALA A 217 2.78 13.16 2.18
#